data_9feb383f22de04f9fabc4dfb2a96d747
#
_entry.id   9feb383f22de04f9fabc4dfb2a96d747
#
_cell.length_a   1.000
_cell.length_b   1.000
_cell.length_c   1.000
_cell.angle_alpha   90.00
_cell.angle_beta   90.00
_cell.angle_gamma   90.00
#
_symmetry.space_group_name_H-M   'P 1'
#
loop_
_entity.id
_entity.type
_entity.pdbx_description
1 polymer ?
#
loop_
_entity_poly.entity_id
_entity_poly.type
_entity_poly.pdbx_seq_one_letter_code
_entity_poly.pdbx_strand_id
1 'polypeptide(L)'
;EGLVDYCPNKGCTVALLSPQDAYEVFFLRGSLEKLAIQKSNCHVSDYGLLIMKTSIEEFRIADEAGNLMQAVRADEKFHQQIVQSAQIDRLTKMWELLSPLNGAMFLSVQNANRFGNQISDSETLARGGAALGSHRLLLEAVRKNDLQEACKQLDLHYEKTGERVYRLSLLQEKAPF
;
A
#
# COMPACT_ATOMS: atom_id res chain seq x y z
N GLU A 1 3.12 -10.25 14.19
CA GLU A 1 2.85 -9.23 13.12
C GLU A 1 4.13 -8.71 12.44
N GLY A 2 5.35 -9.18 12.82
CA GLY A 2 6.60 -8.85 12.14
C GLY A 2 7.17 -7.45 12.38
N LEU A 3 6.56 -6.63 13.26
CA LEU A 3 7.05 -5.29 13.59
C LEU A 3 7.95 -5.25 14.82
N VAL A 4 8.01 -6.33 15.60
CA VAL A 4 8.77 -6.40 16.85
C VAL A 4 9.48 -7.74 16.93
N ASP A 5 10.78 -7.70 17.16
CA ASP A 5 11.62 -8.83 17.46
C ASP A 5 11.73 -8.98 18.97
N TYR A 6 11.44 -10.17 19.47
CA TYR A 6 11.62 -10.51 20.88
C TYR A 6 12.89 -11.33 21.07
N CYS A 7 13.78 -10.86 21.95
CA CYS A 7 14.96 -11.60 22.35
C CYS A 7 14.86 -11.93 23.85
N PRO A 8 14.90 -13.21 24.26
CA PRO A 8 14.90 -13.60 25.66
C PRO A 8 16.00 -12.88 26.44
N ASN A 9 15.66 -12.34 27.61
CA ASN A 9 16.53 -11.56 28.49
C ASN A 9 17.05 -10.21 27.95
N LYS A 10 16.68 -9.83 26.72
CA LYS A 10 17.04 -8.52 26.10
C LYS A 10 15.83 -7.63 25.83
N GLY A 11 14.62 -8.21 25.88
CA GLY A 11 13.38 -7.47 25.65
C GLY A 11 12.93 -7.47 24.18
N CYS A 12 12.19 -6.43 23.80
CA CYS A 12 11.65 -6.26 22.46
C CYS A 12 12.39 -5.12 21.72
N THR A 13 12.66 -5.32 20.45
CA THR A 13 13.18 -4.30 19.55
C THR A 13 12.25 -4.13 18.36
N VAL A 14 12.19 -2.94 17.78
CA VAL A 14 11.45 -2.72 16.53
C VAL A 14 12.19 -3.48 15.41
N ALA A 15 11.45 -4.29 14.65
CA ALA A 15 12.00 -5.03 13.54
C ALA A 15 12.48 -4.07 12.43
N LEU A 16 13.63 -4.37 11.85
CA LEU A 16 14.12 -3.68 10.66
C LEU A 16 13.52 -4.37 9.43
N LEU A 17 12.64 -3.67 8.72
CA LEU A 17 12.03 -4.19 7.52
C LEU A 17 13.04 -4.16 6.37
N SER A 18 13.31 -5.32 5.80
CA SER A 18 14.21 -5.50 4.67
C SER A 18 13.52 -5.20 3.33
N PRO A 19 14.30 -4.99 2.23
CA PRO A 19 13.73 -4.93 0.89
C PRO A 19 12.93 -6.18 0.51
N GLN A 20 13.33 -7.36 1.01
CA GLN A 20 12.61 -8.62 0.80
C GLN A 20 11.23 -8.60 1.47
N ASP A 21 11.12 -8.07 2.70
CA ASP A 21 9.83 -7.92 3.39
C ASP A 21 8.89 -7.03 2.58
N ALA A 22 9.41 -5.96 1.98
CA ALA A 22 8.62 -5.08 1.11
C ALA A 22 8.05 -5.85 -0.09
N TYR A 23 8.89 -6.62 -0.78
CA TYR A 23 8.45 -7.43 -1.90
C TYR A 23 7.35 -8.42 -1.48
N GLU A 24 7.55 -9.15 -0.40
CA GLU A 24 6.61 -10.15 0.09
C GLU A 24 5.26 -9.55 0.51
N VAL A 25 5.28 -8.42 1.23
CA VAL A 25 4.05 -7.74 1.67
C VAL A 25 3.25 -7.25 0.46
N PHE A 26 3.87 -6.58 -0.50
CA PHE A 26 3.16 -6.08 -1.68
C PHE A 26 2.67 -7.19 -2.58
N PHE A 27 3.45 -8.26 -2.75
CA PHE A 27 3.03 -9.44 -3.49
C PHE A 27 1.80 -10.12 -2.86
N LEU A 28 1.84 -10.33 -1.53
CA LEU A 28 0.74 -10.97 -0.81
C LEU A 28 -0.52 -10.09 -0.80
N ARG A 29 -0.39 -8.78 -0.55
CA ARG A 29 -1.53 -7.86 -0.58
C ARG A 29 -2.18 -7.83 -1.96
N GLY A 30 -1.39 -7.67 -3.02
CA GLY A 30 -1.90 -7.69 -4.40
C GLY A 30 -2.60 -8.99 -4.75
N SER A 31 -2.05 -10.13 -4.33
CA SER A 31 -2.65 -11.45 -4.56
C SER A 31 -3.98 -11.62 -3.84
N LEU A 32 -4.09 -11.17 -2.58
CA LEU A 32 -5.33 -11.22 -1.81
C LEU A 32 -6.42 -10.32 -2.40
N GLU A 33 -6.06 -9.09 -2.80
CA GLU A 33 -7.01 -8.17 -3.45
C GLU A 33 -7.48 -8.67 -4.81
N LYS A 34 -6.56 -9.22 -5.61
CA LYS A 34 -6.90 -9.84 -6.89
C LYS A 34 -7.84 -11.03 -6.70
N LEU A 35 -7.59 -11.87 -5.69
CA LEU A 35 -8.50 -12.94 -5.33
C LEU A 35 -9.87 -12.41 -4.90
N ALA A 36 -9.91 -11.33 -4.13
CA ALA A 36 -11.16 -10.72 -3.67
C ALA A 36 -11.98 -10.19 -4.84
N ILE A 37 -11.38 -9.43 -5.74
CA ILE A 37 -12.07 -8.83 -6.89
C ILE A 37 -12.57 -9.89 -7.87
N GLN A 38 -11.82 -11.00 -8.03
CA GLN A 38 -12.25 -12.15 -8.80
C GLN A 38 -13.46 -12.86 -8.17
N LYS A 39 -13.45 -13.03 -6.84
CA LYS A 39 -14.54 -13.68 -6.10
C LYS A 39 -15.83 -12.87 -6.09
N SER A 40 -15.74 -11.55 -6.02
CA SER A 40 -16.88 -10.65 -6.13
C SER A 40 -17.34 -10.44 -7.58
N ASN A 41 -16.67 -11.03 -8.56
CA ASN A 41 -16.85 -10.73 -9.98
C ASN A 41 -16.79 -9.22 -10.28
N CYS A 42 -15.80 -8.56 -9.68
CA CYS A 42 -15.58 -7.10 -9.78
C CYS A 42 -16.73 -6.25 -9.20
N HIS A 43 -17.60 -6.83 -8.38
CA HIS A 43 -18.73 -6.11 -7.81
C HIS A 43 -18.37 -5.56 -6.42
N VAL A 44 -18.25 -4.25 -6.33
CA VAL A 44 -18.14 -3.50 -5.08
C VAL A 44 -19.45 -2.74 -4.87
N SER A 45 -19.98 -2.73 -3.64
CA SER A 45 -21.24 -2.04 -3.34
C SER A 45 -21.16 -0.54 -3.60
N ASP A 46 -22.28 0.14 -3.82
CA ASP A 46 -22.34 1.58 -4.02
C ASP A 46 -21.71 2.34 -2.85
N TYR A 47 -21.89 1.85 -1.63
CA TYR A 47 -21.25 2.40 -0.45
C TYR A 47 -19.71 2.21 -0.50
N GLY A 48 -19.25 1.04 -0.90
CA GLY A 48 -17.81 0.78 -1.09
C GLY A 48 -17.20 1.67 -2.18
N LEU A 49 -17.90 1.85 -3.31
CA LEU A 49 -17.46 2.77 -4.37
C LEU A 49 -17.38 4.23 -3.88
N LEU A 50 -18.33 4.64 -3.03
CA LEU A 50 -18.28 5.97 -2.41
C LEU A 50 -17.06 6.12 -1.50
N ILE A 51 -16.77 5.11 -0.65
CA ILE A 51 -15.58 5.10 0.20
C ILE A 51 -14.31 5.15 -0.65
N MET A 52 -14.19 4.32 -1.70
CA MET A 52 -13.04 4.34 -2.59
C MET A 52 -12.81 5.73 -3.19
N LYS A 53 -13.88 6.37 -3.68
CA LYS A 53 -13.82 7.73 -4.25
C LYS A 53 -13.37 8.76 -3.23
N THR A 54 -13.94 8.74 -2.02
CA THR A 54 -13.57 9.70 -0.95
C THR A 54 -12.16 9.45 -0.44
N SER A 55 -11.71 8.20 -0.38
CA SER A 55 -10.34 7.84 0.01
C SER A 55 -9.29 8.39 -0.95
N ILE A 56 -9.57 8.43 -2.26
CA ILE A 56 -8.68 9.07 -3.25
C ILE A 56 -8.51 10.57 -2.93
N GLU A 57 -9.57 11.26 -2.55
CA GLU A 57 -9.50 12.68 -2.20
C GLU A 57 -8.83 12.90 -0.85
N GLU A 58 -9.10 12.07 0.15
CA GLU A 58 -8.40 12.09 1.43
C GLU A 58 -6.89 11.88 1.24
N PHE A 59 -6.51 10.93 0.39
CA PHE A 59 -5.12 10.68 0.04
C PHE A 59 -4.47 11.92 -0.59
N ARG A 60 -5.13 12.55 -1.58
CA ARG A 60 -4.63 13.75 -2.25
C ARG A 60 -4.37 14.88 -1.26
N ILE A 61 -5.34 15.18 -0.39
CA ILE A 61 -5.23 16.23 0.62
C ILE A 61 -4.09 15.91 1.60
N ALA A 62 -3.98 14.67 2.05
CA ALA A 62 -2.94 14.25 2.97
C ALA A 62 -1.54 14.33 2.35
N ASP A 63 -1.40 13.94 1.08
CA ASP A 63 -0.13 14.00 0.33
C ASP A 63 0.32 15.46 0.12
N GLU A 64 -0.59 16.33 -0.30
CA GLU A 64 -0.31 17.77 -0.44
C GLU A 64 0.07 18.44 0.89
N ALA A 65 -0.51 17.99 2.00
CA ALA A 65 -0.16 18.45 3.35
C ALA A 65 1.12 17.81 3.92
N GLY A 66 1.74 16.87 3.21
CA GLY A 66 2.87 16.09 3.71
C GLY A 66 2.54 15.18 4.90
N ASN A 67 1.25 14.85 5.10
CA ASN A 67 0.79 14.00 6.19
C ASN A 67 0.74 12.53 5.75
N LEU A 68 1.90 11.88 5.79
CA LEU A 68 2.04 10.49 5.36
C LEU A 68 1.12 9.52 6.10
N MET A 69 0.92 9.70 7.40
CA MET A 69 0.05 8.81 8.18
C MET A 69 -1.40 8.87 7.71
N GLN A 70 -1.90 10.05 7.35
CA GLN A 70 -3.24 10.19 6.78
C GLN A 70 -3.30 9.64 5.35
N ALA A 71 -2.25 9.83 4.54
CA ALA A 71 -2.17 9.26 3.21
C ALA A 71 -2.21 7.72 3.25
N VAL A 72 -1.43 7.08 4.13
CA VAL A 72 -1.45 5.62 4.33
C VAL A 72 -2.84 5.14 4.78
N ARG A 73 -3.50 5.85 5.70
CA ARG A 73 -4.86 5.49 6.14
C ARG A 73 -5.89 5.58 5.02
N ALA A 74 -5.77 6.59 4.17
CA ALA A 74 -6.65 6.75 3.02
C ALA A 74 -6.43 5.64 1.98
N ASP A 75 -5.18 5.28 1.72
CA ASP A 75 -4.80 4.14 0.88
C ASP A 75 -5.41 2.84 1.40
N GLU A 76 -5.23 2.54 2.69
CA GLU A 76 -5.81 1.36 3.34
C GLU A 76 -7.34 1.31 3.23
N LYS A 77 -8.03 2.43 3.44
CA LYS A 77 -9.49 2.50 3.28
C LYS A 77 -9.94 2.17 1.86
N PHE A 78 -9.21 2.64 0.86
CA PHE A 78 -9.48 2.37 -0.54
C PHE A 78 -9.40 0.86 -0.84
N HIS A 79 -8.26 0.26 -0.53
CA HIS A 79 -7.99 -1.15 -0.80
C HIS A 79 -8.87 -2.11 0.02
N GLN A 80 -9.22 -1.72 1.25
CA GLN A 80 -10.13 -2.49 2.10
C GLN A 80 -11.49 -2.74 1.44
N GLN A 81 -12.01 -1.79 0.64
CA GLN A 81 -13.30 -1.98 -0.05
C GLN A 81 -13.22 -3.09 -1.10
N ILE A 82 -12.08 -3.23 -1.77
CA ILE A 82 -11.84 -4.32 -2.72
C ILE A 82 -11.85 -5.66 -1.99
N VAL A 83 -11.12 -5.76 -0.89
CA VAL A 83 -11.03 -7.00 -0.11
C VAL A 83 -12.39 -7.40 0.47
N GLN A 84 -13.12 -6.45 1.03
CA GLN A 84 -14.44 -6.67 1.62
C GLN A 84 -15.50 -7.07 0.58
N SER A 85 -15.31 -6.71 -0.69
CA SER A 85 -16.25 -7.08 -1.76
C SER A 85 -16.39 -8.59 -1.94
N ALA A 86 -15.37 -9.37 -1.58
CA ALA A 86 -15.40 -10.83 -1.64
C ALA A 86 -16.35 -11.47 -0.62
N GLN A 87 -16.71 -10.76 0.45
CA GLN A 87 -17.49 -11.26 1.58
C GLN A 87 -16.89 -12.55 2.21
N ILE A 88 -15.57 -12.61 2.26
CA ILE A 88 -14.79 -13.71 2.84
C ILE A 88 -14.02 -13.20 4.05
N ASP A 89 -14.53 -13.40 5.25
CA ASP A 89 -13.95 -12.88 6.50
C ASP A 89 -12.47 -13.27 6.69
N ARG A 90 -12.13 -14.50 6.34
CA ARG A 90 -10.75 -14.98 6.50
C ARG A 90 -9.78 -14.29 5.55
N LEU A 91 -10.20 -14.00 4.32
CA LEU A 91 -9.41 -13.26 3.35
C LEU A 91 -9.17 -11.82 3.86
N THR A 92 -10.23 -11.16 4.35
CA THR A 92 -10.13 -9.82 4.95
C THR A 92 -9.14 -9.80 6.12
N LYS A 93 -9.26 -10.75 7.04
CA LYS A 93 -8.33 -10.85 8.19
C LYS A 93 -6.88 -11.09 7.77
N MET A 94 -6.65 -11.93 6.77
CA MET A 94 -5.29 -12.17 6.25
C MET A 94 -4.69 -10.90 5.65
N TRP A 95 -5.49 -10.13 4.91
CA TRP A 95 -5.06 -8.86 4.33
C TRP A 95 -4.78 -7.81 5.42
N GLU A 96 -5.66 -7.70 6.42
CA GLU A 96 -5.49 -6.79 7.57
C GLU A 96 -4.24 -7.07 8.40
N LEU A 97 -3.79 -8.33 8.49
CA LEU A 97 -2.53 -8.68 9.16
C LEU A 97 -1.29 -8.08 8.48
N LEU A 98 -1.37 -7.75 7.19
CA LEU A 98 -0.28 -7.13 6.44
C LEU A 98 -0.30 -5.59 6.50
N SER A 99 -1.41 -4.97 6.94
CA SER A 99 -1.58 -3.52 6.97
C SER A 99 -0.56 -2.79 7.85
N PRO A 100 -0.21 -3.28 9.07
CA PRO A 100 0.82 -2.64 9.88
C PRO A 100 2.19 -2.62 9.19
N LEU A 101 2.56 -3.72 8.51
CA LEU A 101 3.81 -3.81 7.76
C LEU A 101 3.83 -2.85 6.56
N ASN A 102 2.72 -2.76 5.82
CA ASN A 102 2.55 -1.80 4.72
C ASN A 102 2.77 -0.36 5.20
N GLY A 103 2.10 0.04 6.28
CA GLY A 103 2.26 1.36 6.88
C GLY A 103 3.70 1.64 7.34
N ALA A 104 4.33 0.67 8.02
CA ALA A 104 5.69 0.80 8.51
C ALA A 104 6.71 0.96 7.36
N MET A 105 6.52 0.26 6.24
CA MET A 105 7.38 0.39 5.05
C MET A 105 7.32 1.79 4.46
N PHE A 106 6.14 2.38 4.31
CA PHE A 106 6.02 3.75 3.83
C PHE A 106 6.66 4.77 4.78
N LEU A 107 6.51 4.58 6.09
CA LEU A 107 7.13 5.43 7.11
C LEU A 107 8.66 5.33 7.10
N SER A 108 9.21 4.12 6.98
CA SER A 108 10.65 3.89 6.95
C SER A 108 11.30 4.59 5.77
N VAL A 109 10.71 4.45 4.58
CA VAL A 109 11.17 5.08 3.35
C VAL A 109 11.12 6.62 3.43
N GLN A 110 10.12 7.21 4.09
CA GLN A 110 10.06 8.66 4.27
C GLN A 110 11.15 9.17 5.22
N ASN A 111 11.42 8.44 6.29
CA ASN A 111 12.47 8.83 7.23
C ASN A 111 13.85 8.82 6.59
N ALA A 112 14.16 7.88 5.69
CA ALA A 112 15.42 7.87 4.95
C ALA A 112 15.63 9.16 4.14
N ASN A 113 14.58 9.70 3.55
CA ASN A 113 14.64 10.96 2.81
C ASN A 113 14.97 12.18 3.68
N ARG A 114 14.57 12.15 4.96
CA ARG A 114 14.85 13.24 5.92
C ARG A 114 16.29 13.24 6.43
N PHE A 115 16.97 12.08 6.41
CA PHE A 115 18.31 11.93 6.96
C PHE A 115 19.44 12.00 5.94
N GLY A 116 19.21 12.53 4.74
CA GLY A 116 20.30 13.02 3.89
C GLY A 116 20.60 12.24 2.62
N ASN A 117 19.83 11.24 2.25
CA ASN A 117 19.92 10.69 0.90
C ASN A 117 19.08 11.57 -0.05
N GLN A 118 19.78 12.36 -0.89
CA GLN A 118 19.16 13.18 -1.93
C GLN A 118 18.49 12.27 -2.98
N ILE A 119 17.29 11.83 -2.67
CA ILE A 119 16.38 11.36 -3.73
C ILE A 119 15.89 12.63 -4.41
N SER A 120 16.09 12.73 -5.70
CA SER A 120 15.76 13.94 -6.47
C SER A 120 14.30 14.37 -6.20
N ASP A 121 14.06 15.68 -6.07
CA ASP A 121 12.72 16.24 -5.86
C ASP A 121 11.71 15.76 -6.90
N SER A 122 12.17 15.42 -8.11
CA SER A 122 11.33 14.86 -9.17
C SER A 122 10.79 13.47 -8.85
N GLU A 123 11.56 12.60 -8.17
CA GLU A 123 11.07 11.28 -7.72
C GLU A 123 10.13 11.39 -6.50
N THR A 124 10.34 12.42 -5.67
CA THR A 124 9.48 12.72 -4.53
C THR A 124 8.13 13.28 -4.98
N LEU A 125 8.10 14.21 -5.94
CA LEU A 125 6.89 14.80 -6.52
C LEU A 125 6.07 13.80 -7.36
N ALA A 126 6.72 12.81 -8.00
CA ALA A 126 6.00 11.75 -8.72
C ALA A 126 5.20 10.79 -7.83
N ARG A 127 5.37 10.86 -6.50
CA ARG A 127 4.81 9.90 -5.54
C ARG A 127 3.28 9.96 -5.44
N GLY A 128 2.74 11.11 -5.13
CA GLY A 128 1.29 11.31 -4.97
C GLY A 128 0.56 11.19 -6.30
N GLY A 129 1.08 11.82 -7.33
CA GLY A 129 0.46 11.82 -8.65
C GLY A 129 0.37 10.44 -9.30
N ALA A 130 1.42 9.62 -9.19
CA ALA A 130 1.42 8.25 -9.74
C ALA A 130 0.50 7.32 -8.94
N ALA A 131 0.51 7.40 -7.62
CA ALA A 131 -0.38 6.62 -6.77
C ALA A 131 -1.85 7.01 -7.01
N LEU A 132 -2.17 8.30 -7.03
CA LEU A 132 -3.51 8.80 -7.34
C LEU A 132 -3.98 8.36 -8.73
N GLY A 133 -3.09 8.37 -9.72
CA GLY A 133 -3.39 7.90 -11.07
C GLY A 133 -3.81 6.43 -11.09
N SER A 134 -3.07 5.56 -10.42
CA SER A 134 -3.38 4.13 -10.35
C SER A 134 -4.69 3.83 -9.61
N HIS A 135 -4.95 4.51 -8.48
CA HIS A 135 -6.21 4.37 -7.75
C HIS A 135 -7.43 4.81 -8.58
N ARG A 136 -7.31 5.90 -9.35
CA ARG A 136 -8.39 6.36 -10.23
C ARG A 136 -8.69 5.35 -11.35
N LEU A 137 -7.65 4.78 -11.96
CA LEU A 137 -7.84 3.76 -13.00
C LEU A 137 -8.49 2.50 -12.44
N LEU A 138 -8.07 2.06 -11.25
CA LEU A 138 -8.64 0.92 -10.57
C LEU A 138 -10.11 1.17 -10.18
N LEU A 139 -10.44 2.34 -9.63
CA LEU A 139 -11.82 2.72 -9.32
C LEU A 139 -12.71 2.71 -10.57
N GLU A 140 -12.21 3.23 -11.69
CA GLU A 140 -12.97 3.24 -12.96
C GLU A 140 -13.22 1.82 -13.49
N ALA A 141 -12.24 0.91 -13.41
CA ALA A 141 -12.41 -0.48 -13.79
C ALA A 141 -13.47 -1.18 -12.91
N VAL A 142 -13.40 -0.97 -11.59
CA VAL A 142 -14.36 -1.53 -10.63
C VAL A 142 -15.77 -0.97 -10.87
N ARG A 143 -15.93 0.34 -11.08
CA ARG A 143 -17.22 0.96 -11.40
C ARG A 143 -17.89 0.41 -12.66
N LYS A 144 -17.07 -0.01 -13.63
CA LYS A 144 -17.55 -0.62 -14.89
C LYS A 144 -17.78 -2.13 -14.77
N ASN A 145 -17.48 -2.70 -13.61
CA ASN A 145 -17.42 -4.15 -13.39
C ASN A 145 -16.49 -4.84 -14.41
N ASP A 146 -15.42 -4.17 -14.82
CA ASP A 146 -14.42 -4.71 -15.75
C ASP A 146 -13.37 -5.50 -14.96
N LEU A 147 -13.65 -6.78 -14.76
CA LEU A 147 -12.80 -7.69 -13.98
C LEU A 147 -11.38 -7.78 -14.57
N GLN A 148 -11.26 -7.83 -15.89
CA GLN A 148 -9.97 -7.98 -16.54
C GLN A 148 -9.10 -6.73 -16.32
N GLU A 149 -9.66 -5.55 -16.54
CA GLU A 149 -8.95 -4.30 -16.33
C GLU A 149 -8.68 -4.06 -14.84
N ALA A 150 -9.61 -4.39 -13.94
CA ALA A 150 -9.39 -4.27 -12.49
C ALA A 150 -8.22 -5.15 -12.02
N CYS A 151 -8.14 -6.41 -12.44
CA CYS A 151 -7.01 -7.29 -12.13
C CYS A 151 -5.69 -6.74 -12.67
N LYS A 152 -5.68 -6.25 -13.91
CA LYS A 152 -4.50 -5.63 -14.51
C LYS A 152 -4.05 -4.38 -13.75
N GLN A 153 -4.98 -3.51 -13.35
CA GLN A 153 -4.65 -2.31 -12.58
C GLN A 153 -4.12 -2.64 -11.18
N LEU A 154 -4.64 -3.70 -10.53
CA LEU A 154 -4.08 -4.20 -9.28
C LEU A 154 -2.64 -4.70 -9.46
N ASP A 155 -2.37 -5.52 -10.47
CA ASP A 155 -1.02 -6.02 -10.76
C ASP A 155 -0.05 -4.84 -10.96
N LEU A 156 -0.40 -3.88 -11.80
CA LEU A 156 0.43 -2.69 -12.08
C LEU A 156 0.63 -1.80 -10.84
N HIS A 157 -0.40 -1.65 -10.01
CA HIS A 157 -0.34 -0.86 -8.79
C HIS A 157 0.67 -1.46 -7.79
N TYR A 158 0.56 -2.76 -7.52
CA TYR A 158 1.42 -3.45 -6.56
C TYR A 158 2.84 -3.65 -7.08
N GLU A 159 3.03 -3.96 -8.36
CA GLU A 159 4.34 -4.04 -8.99
C GLU A 159 5.10 -2.71 -8.86
N LYS A 160 4.51 -1.61 -9.30
CA LYS A 160 5.16 -0.28 -9.23
C LYS A 160 5.42 0.18 -7.80
N THR A 161 4.48 -0.08 -6.88
CA THR A 161 4.63 0.29 -5.48
C THR A 161 5.73 -0.55 -4.83
N GLY A 162 5.73 -1.87 -5.05
CA GLY A 162 6.73 -2.79 -4.55
C GLY A 162 8.13 -2.46 -5.06
N GLU A 163 8.30 -2.24 -6.37
CA GLU A 163 9.58 -1.83 -6.95
C GLU A 163 10.09 -0.52 -6.34
N ARG A 164 9.21 0.45 -6.15
CA ARG A 164 9.59 1.74 -5.57
C ARG A 164 10.07 1.58 -4.13
N VAL A 165 9.30 0.87 -3.29
CA VAL A 165 9.66 0.66 -1.89
C VAL A 165 10.94 -0.17 -1.79
N TYR A 166 11.10 -1.22 -2.59
CA TYR A 166 12.31 -2.03 -2.67
C TYR A 166 13.56 -1.18 -2.99
N ARG A 167 13.50 -0.34 -4.03
CA ARG A 167 14.63 0.55 -4.39
C ARG A 167 14.99 1.51 -3.26
N LEU A 168 13.98 2.08 -2.61
CA LEU A 168 14.21 3.02 -1.51
C LEU A 168 14.79 2.32 -0.27
N SER A 169 14.38 1.09 0.03
CA SER A 169 14.96 0.29 1.10
C SER A 169 16.42 -0.06 0.86
N LEU A 170 16.80 -0.39 -0.38
CA LEU A 170 18.21 -0.63 -0.75
C LEU A 170 19.11 0.60 -0.56
N LEU A 171 18.57 1.81 -0.72
CA LEU A 171 19.31 3.04 -0.47
C LEU A 171 19.56 3.27 1.03
N GLN A 172 18.66 2.78 1.90
CA GLN A 172 18.83 2.85 3.35
C GLN A 172 19.96 1.93 3.85
N GLU A 173 20.06 0.72 3.32
CA GLU A 173 21.11 -0.24 3.72
C GLU A 173 22.53 0.26 3.38
N LYS A 174 22.66 1.16 2.41
CA LYS A 174 23.95 1.73 1.98
C LYS A 174 24.33 3.02 2.69
N ALA A 175 23.46 3.60 3.51
CA ALA A 175 23.78 4.79 4.29
C ALA A 175 24.64 4.40 5.50
N PRO A 176 25.88 4.93 5.63
CA PRO A 176 26.68 4.71 6.83
C PRO A 176 25.99 5.38 8.03
N PHE A 177 26.00 4.69 9.17
CA PHE A 177 25.60 5.24 10.47
C PHE A 177 26.48 6.40 10.89
#